data_dc13ba26d73f2a0f93ca10891120b6bd
#
_entry.id   dc13ba26d73f2a0f93ca10891120b6bd
#
_cell.length_a   1.000
_cell.length_b   1.000
_cell.length_c   1.000
_cell.angle_alpha   90.00
_cell.angle_beta   90.00
_cell.angle_gamma   90.00
#
_symmetry.space_group_name_H-M   'P 1'
#
loop_
_entity.id
_entity.type
_entity.pdbx_description
1 polymer ?
#
loop_
_entity_poly.entity_id
_entity_poly.type
_entity_poly.pdbx_seq_one_letter_code
_entity_poly.pdbx_strand_id
1 'polypeptide(L)'
;MFNVVSEAGLYTLILSSRKPEARAFRRWITHDVIPSIRKHGAYIVPELLAALTKSEDRQKELIAELEADRASIRQLQEECRRLSDTERSLQATVKVTQPKANYYDLILENPDAVPVTLIAKDYGYSAVKFNALLHEYGIQFAVGGTWELYQEYADCGYTHNNVHYTRTGHNKVHMCWTQAGRLFLYEFLKKEGILPKIEQSGKEAAE
;
A
#
# COMPACT_ATOMS: atom_id res chain seq x y z
N MET A 1 1.00 30.66 -17.18
CA MET A 1 0.40 29.74 -16.19
C MET A 1 -1.08 30.07 -16.12
N PHE A 2 -1.97 29.15 -16.49
CA PHE A 2 -3.42 29.40 -16.45
C PHE A 2 -3.95 28.89 -15.11
N ASN A 3 -4.76 29.74 -14.45
CA ASN A 3 -5.46 29.31 -13.24
C ASN A 3 -6.73 28.55 -13.65
N VAL A 4 -6.84 27.30 -13.26
CA VAL A 4 -7.99 26.44 -13.51
C VAL A 4 -8.84 26.40 -12.26
N VAL A 5 -10.14 26.58 -12.41
CA VAL A 5 -11.11 26.56 -11.31
C VAL A 5 -12.14 25.47 -11.61
N SER A 6 -12.53 24.67 -10.62
CA SER A 6 -13.62 23.70 -10.77
C SER A 6 -14.96 24.41 -10.99
N GLU A 7 -15.94 23.71 -11.58
CA GLU A 7 -17.29 24.25 -11.79
C GLU A 7 -17.91 24.74 -10.47
N ALA A 8 -17.80 24.00 -9.39
CA ALA A 8 -18.26 24.41 -8.06
C ALA A 8 -17.54 25.67 -7.55
N GLY A 9 -16.23 25.78 -7.80
CA GLY A 9 -15.44 26.98 -7.49
C GLY A 9 -15.90 28.19 -8.29
N LEU A 10 -16.23 28.00 -9.58
CA LEU A 10 -16.78 29.05 -10.42
C LEU A 10 -18.11 29.57 -9.87
N TYR A 11 -19.04 28.69 -9.51
CA TYR A 11 -20.31 29.09 -8.90
C TYR A 11 -20.09 29.84 -7.58
N THR A 12 -19.18 29.42 -6.74
CA THR A 12 -18.84 30.11 -5.50
C THR A 12 -18.34 31.53 -5.78
N LEU A 13 -17.46 31.71 -6.76
CA LEU A 13 -16.97 33.03 -7.19
C LEU A 13 -18.09 33.93 -7.72
N ILE A 14 -18.99 33.42 -8.56
CA ILE A 14 -20.12 34.13 -9.08
C ILE A 14 -21.06 34.57 -7.94
N LEU A 15 -21.40 33.62 -7.05
CA LEU A 15 -22.32 33.88 -5.93
C LEU A 15 -21.74 34.91 -4.91
N SER A 16 -20.42 35.00 -4.78
CA SER A 16 -19.76 35.97 -3.91
C SER A 16 -19.50 37.36 -4.60
N SER A 17 -19.60 37.41 -5.92
CA SER A 17 -19.31 38.63 -6.70
C SER A 17 -20.33 39.75 -6.46
N ARG A 18 -19.84 41.00 -6.47
CA ARG A 18 -20.67 42.21 -6.32
C ARG A 18 -21.12 42.80 -7.67
N LYS A 19 -20.72 42.20 -8.78
CA LYS A 19 -21.08 42.71 -10.12
C LYS A 19 -22.60 42.60 -10.37
N PRO A 20 -23.19 43.48 -11.16
CA PRO A 20 -24.63 43.48 -11.46
C PRO A 20 -25.11 42.14 -12.06
N GLU A 21 -24.35 41.60 -13.00
CA GLU A 21 -24.64 40.31 -13.66
C GLU A 21 -24.67 39.16 -12.66
N ALA A 22 -23.73 39.15 -11.73
CA ALA A 22 -23.66 38.13 -10.68
C ALA A 22 -24.83 38.23 -9.68
N ARG A 23 -25.32 39.49 -9.44
CA ARG A 23 -26.55 39.69 -8.62
C ARG A 23 -27.79 39.14 -9.31
N ALA A 24 -27.91 39.35 -10.63
CA ALA A 24 -29.01 38.79 -11.41
C ALA A 24 -28.99 37.25 -11.37
N PHE A 25 -27.83 36.65 -11.58
CA PHE A 25 -27.64 35.19 -11.50
C PHE A 25 -27.97 34.64 -10.11
N ARG A 26 -27.49 35.30 -9.05
CA ARG A 26 -27.82 34.93 -7.66
C ARG A 26 -29.31 34.97 -7.41
N ARG A 27 -29.98 36.05 -7.83
CA ARG A 27 -31.43 36.21 -7.66
C ARG A 27 -32.17 35.09 -8.37
N TRP A 28 -31.83 34.81 -9.62
CA TRP A 28 -32.42 33.74 -10.40
C TRP A 28 -32.26 32.36 -9.69
N ILE A 29 -31.05 32.02 -9.26
CA ILE A 29 -30.82 30.74 -8.54
C ILE A 29 -31.67 30.70 -7.27
N THR A 30 -31.69 31.73 -6.45
CA THR A 30 -32.31 31.71 -5.13
C THR A 30 -33.84 31.86 -5.16
N HIS A 31 -34.40 32.48 -6.17
CA HIS A 31 -35.84 32.76 -6.27
C HIS A 31 -36.57 31.83 -7.23
N ASP A 32 -35.89 31.30 -8.24
CA ASP A 32 -36.51 30.50 -9.28
C ASP A 32 -36.02 29.03 -9.23
N VAL A 33 -34.69 28.81 -9.33
CA VAL A 33 -34.12 27.46 -9.46
C VAL A 33 -34.25 26.66 -8.17
N ILE A 34 -33.69 27.12 -7.06
CA ILE A 34 -33.69 26.38 -5.79
C ILE A 34 -35.12 26.12 -5.28
N PRO A 35 -36.05 27.13 -5.28
CA PRO A 35 -37.43 26.88 -4.86
C PRO A 35 -38.16 25.88 -5.74
N SER A 36 -37.90 25.89 -7.06
CA SER A 36 -38.48 24.91 -8.00
C SER A 36 -37.99 23.51 -7.70
N ILE A 37 -36.67 23.33 -7.55
CA ILE A 37 -36.09 22.02 -7.19
C ILE A 37 -36.65 21.52 -5.86
N ARG A 38 -36.75 22.38 -4.86
CA ARG A 38 -37.32 22.01 -3.54
C ARG A 38 -38.77 21.57 -3.60
N LYS A 39 -39.60 22.26 -4.42
CA LYS A 39 -41.03 22.01 -4.50
C LYS A 39 -41.38 20.85 -5.44
N HIS A 40 -40.67 20.75 -6.56
CA HIS A 40 -41.05 19.87 -7.69
C HIS A 40 -39.99 18.81 -8.00
N GLY A 41 -38.82 18.82 -7.31
CA GLY A 41 -37.72 17.91 -7.57
C GLY A 41 -36.84 18.27 -8.78
N ALA A 42 -37.26 19.30 -9.58
CA ALA A 42 -36.54 19.75 -10.76
C ALA A 42 -36.77 21.24 -11.04
N TYR A 43 -35.89 21.85 -11.84
CA TYR A 43 -36.09 23.16 -12.46
C TYR A 43 -36.09 22.95 -13.99
N ILE A 44 -37.15 23.37 -14.67
CA ILE A 44 -37.29 23.30 -16.13
C ILE A 44 -37.41 24.74 -16.63
N VAL A 45 -36.53 25.11 -17.58
CA VAL A 45 -36.58 26.44 -18.19
C VAL A 45 -37.91 26.62 -18.93
N PRO A 46 -38.54 27.83 -18.91
CA PRO A 46 -39.87 28.08 -19.49
C PRO A 46 -40.02 27.67 -20.96
N GLU A 47 -38.94 27.87 -21.74
CA GLU A 47 -38.91 27.55 -23.17
C GLU A 47 -39.03 26.02 -23.37
N LEU A 48 -38.32 25.22 -22.57
CA LEU A 48 -38.38 23.77 -22.60
C LEU A 48 -39.73 23.27 -22.10
N LEU A 49 -40.28 23.88 -21.05
CA LEU A 49 -41.60 23.55 -20.55
C LEU A 49 -42.70 23.76 -21.64
N ALA A 50 -42.61 24.92 -22.35
CA ALA A 50 -43.53 25.20 -23.45
C ALA A 50 -43.38 24.23 -24.64
N ALA A 51 -42.15 23.79 -24.92
CA ALA A 51 -41.91 22.76 -25.95
C ALA A 51 -42.45 21.40 -25.53
N LEU A 52 -42.27 21.01 -24.28
CA LEU A 52 -42.75 19.73 -23.73
C LEU A 52 -44.27 19.66 -23.67
N THR A 53 -44.96 20.76 -23.41
CA THR A 53 -46.44 20.79 -23.37
C THR A 53 -47.09 20.71 -24.75
N LYS A 54 -46.33 20.99 -25.83
CA LYS A 54 -46.82 20.97 -27.19
C LYS A 54 -46.65 19.67 -27.94
N SER A 55 -45.81 18.76 -27.47
CA SER A 55 -45.50 17.50 -28.14
C SER A 55 -45.33 16.35 -27.18
N GLU A 56 -46.23 15.38 -27.22
CA GLU A 56 -46.12 14.13 -26.43
C GLU A 56 -44.91 13.29 -26.81
N ASP A 57 -44.48 13.33 -28.06
CA ASP A 57 -43.34 12.57 -28.53
C ASP A 57 -42.05 13.11 -27.93
N ARG A 58 -41.91 14.46 -27.82
CA ARG A 58 -40.75 15.08 -27.17
C ARG A 58 -40.69 14.82 -25.66
N GLN A 59 -41.84 14.68 -25.00
CA GLN A 59 -41.89 14.28 -23.58
C GLN A 59 -41.37 12.88 -23.41
N LYS A 60 -41.80 11.93 -24.26
CA LYS A 60 -41.35 10.52 -24.21
C LYS A 60 -39.86 10.41 -24.47
N GLU A 61 -39.35 11.14 -25.47
CA GLU A 61 -37.91 11.18 -25.79
C GLU A 61 -37.06 11.68 -24.60
N LEU A 62 -37.45 12.79 -23.97
CA LEU A 62 -36.74 13.34 -22.82
C LEU A 62 -36.78 12.39 -21.60
N ILE A 63 -37.93 11.73 -21.36
CA ILE A 63 -38.04 10.73 -20.29
C ILE A 63 -37.06 9.59 -20.53
N ALA A 64 -37.00 9.07 -21.78
CA ALA A 64 -36.10 7.98 -22.14
C ALA A 64 -34.59 8.40 -21.94
N GLU A 65 -34.22 9.61 -22.36
CA GLU A 65 -32.88 10.15 -22.13
C GLU A 65 -32.53 10.20 -20.62
N LEU A 66 -33.45 10.76 -19.81
CA LEU A 66 -33.26 10.85 -18.36
C LEU A 66 -33.17 9.47 -17.67
N GLU A 67 -33.91 8.49 -18.13
CA GLU A 67 -33.85 7.12 -17.62
C GLU A 67 -32.53 6.45 -17.99
N ALA A 68 -32.03 6.67 -19.23
CA ALA A 68 -30.72 6.18 -19.67
C ALA A 68 -29.56 6.81 -18.85
N ASP A 69 -29.60 8.12 -18.65
CA ASP A 69 -28.60 8.84 -17.82
C ASP A 69 -28.61 8.33 -16.38
N ARG A 70 -29.79 8.14 -15.79
CA ARG A 70 -29.91 7.56 -14.44
C ARG A 70 -29.37 6.13 -14.35
N ALA A 71 -29.55 5.33 -15.38
CA ALA A 71 -28.98 3.98 -15.44
C ALA A 71 -27.46 4.03 -15.51
N SER A 72 -26.91 4.90 -16.36
CA SER A 72 -25.47 5.12 -16.49
C SER A 72 -24.84 5.64 -15.19
N ILE A 73 -25.47 6.59 -14.52
CA ILE A 73 -25.01 7.11 -13.23
C ILE A 73 -24.96 6.00 -12.17
N ARG A 74 -26.00 5.15 -12.10
CA ARG A 74 -26.01 4.01 -11.16
C ARG A 74 -24.90 3.02 -11.46
N GLN A 75 -24.65 2.73 -12.73
CA GLN A 75 -23.58 1.82 -13.13
C GLN A 75 -22.22 2.38 -12.77
N LEU A 76 -21.95 3.65 -13.05
CA LEU A 76 -20.70 4.31 -12.68
C LEU A 76 -20.49 4.38 -11.17
N GLN A 77 -21.54 4.64 -10.40
CA GLN A 77 -21.48 4.63 -8.94
C GLN A 77 -21.11 3.25 -8.39
N GLU A 78 -21.69 2.18 -8.93
CA GLU A 78 -21.35 0.82 -8.52
C GLU A 78 -19.90 0.46 -8.91
N GLU A 79 -19.44 0.86 -10.09
CA GLU A 79 -18.05 0.66 -10.50
C GLU A 79 -17.05 1.43 -9.62
N CYS A 80 -17.34 2.69 -9.30
CA CYS A 80 -16.55 3.47 -8.36
C CYS A 80 -16.45 2.79 -6.98
N ARG A 81 -17.55 2.24 -6.49
CA ARG A 81 -17.56 1.50 -5.23
C ARG A 81 -16.68 0.25 -5.29
N ARG A 82 -16.81 -0.55 -6.34
CA ARG A 82 -15.99 -1.75 -6.56
C ARG A 82 -14.50 -1.42 -6.65
N LEU A 83 -14.14 -0.36 -7.39
CA LEU A 83 -12.75 0.10 -7.50
C LEU A 83 -12.20 0.56 -6.14
N SER A 84 -12.97 1.31 -5.36
CA SER A 84 -12.58 1.74 -4.02
C SER A 84 -12.36 0.56 -3.06
N ASP A 85 -13.22 -0.45 -3.10
CA ASP A 85 -13.05 -1.66 -2.28
C ASP A 85 -11.82 -2.46 -2.71
N THR A 86 -11.56 -2.55 -4.01
CA THR A 86 -10.35 -3.21 -4.56
C THR A 86 -9.09 -2.46 -4.16
N GLU A 87 -9.07 -1.14 -4.27
CA GLU A 87 -7.96 -0.29 -3.84
C GLU A 87 -7.63 -0.51 -2.37
N ARG A 88 -8.65 -0.50 -1.50
CA ARG A 88 -8.47 -0.75 -0.06
C ARG A 88 -7.88 -2.14 0.22
N SER A 89 -8.34 -3.16 -0.48
CA SER A 89 -7.82 -4.52 -0.38
C SER A 89 -6.35 -4.60 -0.82
N LEU A 90 -6.02 -3.98 -1.96
CA LEU A 90 -4.64 -3.92 -2.46
C LEU A 90 -3.71 -3.17 -1.52
N GLN A 91 -4.14 -2.03 -0.98
CA GLN A 91 -3.36 -1.27 0.00
C GLN A 91 -3.08 -2.08 1.27
N ALA A 92 -4.07 -2.84 1.76
CA ALA A 92 -3.87 -3.75 2.89
C ALA A 92 -2.84 -4.84 2.57
N THR A 93 -2.91 -5.43 1.36
CA THR A 93 -1.94 -6.43 0.90
C THR A 93 -0.53 -5.86 0.79
N VAL A 94 -0.39 -4.65 0.22
CA VAL A 94 0.91 -3.96 0.08
C VAL A 94 1.52 -3.71 1.46
N LYS A 95 0.76 -3.20 2.43
CA LYS A 95 1.26 -2.97 3.80
C LYS A 95 1.83 -4.23 4.45
N VAL A 96 1.23 -5.39 4.20
CA VAL A 96 1.69 -6.68 4.75
C VAL A 96 2.90 -7.24 3.98
N THR A 97 2.96 -6.98 2.67
CA THR A 97 3.97 -7.60 1.79
C THR A 97 5.25 -6.75 1.70
N GLN A 98 5.14 -5.43 1.75
CA GLN A 98 6.27 -4.52 1.60
C GLN A 98 7.42 -4.73 2.60
N PRO A 99 7.18 -4.95 3.92
CA PRO A 99 8.27 -5.23 4.85
C PRO A 99 9.02 -6.52 4.52
N LYS A 100 8.33 -7.52 3.99
CA LYS A 100 8.93 -8.80 3.56
C LYS A 100 9.81 -8.60 2.33
N ALA A 101 9.31 -7.90 1.32
CA ALA A 101 10.06 -7.55 0.12
C ALA A 101 11.33 -6.77 0.48
N ASN A 102 11.23 -5.77 1.33
CA ASN A 102 12.37 -4.97 1.80
C ASN A 102 13.44 -5.82 2.50
N TYR A 103 13.05 -6.85 3.26
CA TYR A 103 14.03 -7.73 3.90
C TYR A 103 14.73 -8.66 2.90
N TYR A 104 14.01 -9.17 1.90
CA TYR A 104 14.62 -9.94 0.81
C TYR A 104 15.60 -9.07 0.01
N ASP A 105 15.23 -7.84 -0.32
CA ASP A 105 16.10 -6.91 -1.03
C ASP A 105 17.37 -6.62 -0.22
N LEU A 106 17.25 -6.37 1.08
CA LEU A 106 18.39 -6.15 1.98
C LEU A 106 19.34 -7.36 2.05
N ILE A 107 18.83 -8.59 1.94
CA ILE A 107 19.65 -9.79 1.84
C ILE A 107 20.39 -9.82 0.49
N LEU A 108 19.70 -9.54 -0.62
CA LEU A 108 20.23 -9.67 -1.97
C LEU A 108 21.21 -8.53 -2.37
N GLU A 109 21.07 -7.35 -1.77
CA GLU A 109 21.98 -6.21 -2.01
C GLU A 109 23.44 -6.49 -1.64
N ASN A 110 23.68 -7.41 -0.71
CA ASN A 110 25.04 -7.73 -0.26
C ASN A 110 25.43 -9.14 -0.70
N PRO A 111 26.20 -9.31 -1.79
CA PRO A 111 26.57 -10.64 -2.31
C PRO A 111 27.53 -11.42 -1.41
N ASP A 112 28.20 -10.74 -0.48
CA ASP A 112 29.22 -11.34 0.38
C ASP A 112 28.61 -12.17 1.54
N ALA A 113 29.38 -13.17 1.98
CA ALA A 113 29.03 -13.90 3.19
C ALA A 113 29.16 -13.00 4.43
N VAL A 114 28.14 -13.00 5.28
CA VAL A 114 28.09 -12.13 6.46
C VAL A 114 28.26 -12.89 7.78
N PRO A 115 28.90 -12.30 8.78
CA PRO A 115 29.02 -12.92 10.10
C PRO A 115 27.65 -12.97 10.79
N VAL A 116 27.44 -13.98 11.62
CA VAL A 116 26.21 -14.18 12.40
C VAL A 116 25.80 -12.94 13.21
N THR A 117 26.78 -12.13 13.61
CA THR A 117 26.54 -10.90 14.38
C THR A 117 25.64 -9.90 13.63
N LEU A 118 25.78 -9.80 12.31
CA LEU A 118 24.94 -8.93 11.49
C LEU A 118 23.51 -9.49 11.42
N ILE A 119 23.39 -10.77 11.14
CA ILE A 119 22.08 -11.44 11.09
C ILE A 119 21.36 -11.35 12.44
N ALA A 120 22.05 -11.60 13.53
CA ALA A 120 21.49 -11.49 14.87
C ALA A 120 20.90 -10.10 15.17
N LYS A 121 21.54 -9.03 14.68
CA LYS A 121 21.03 -7.65 14.81
C LYS A 121 19.73 -7.43 14.06
N ASP A 122 19.56 -8.05 12.90
CA ASP A 122 18.31 -7.96 12.12
C ASP A 122 17.12 -8.49 12.94
N TYR A 123 17.35 -9.51 13.79
CA TYR A 123 16.35 -10.10 14.69
C TYR A 123 16.33 -9.48 16.09
N GLY A 124 17.23 -8.53 16.39
CA GLY A 124 17.31 -7.91 17.71
C GLY A 124 18.04 -8.73 18.78
N TYR A 125 18.78 -9.74 18.36
CA TYR A 125 19.57 -10.56 19.27
C TYR A 125 21.06 -10.16 19.30
N SER A 126 21.73 -10.53 20.39
CA SER A 126 23.20 -10.60 20.37
C SER A 126 23.64 -11.86 19.63
N ALA A 127 24.86 -11.85 19.07
CA ALA A 127 25.42 -13.03 18.40
C ALA A 127 25.41 -14.28 19.28
N VAL A 128 25.68 -14.11 20.58
CA VAL A 128 25.68 -15.23 21.56
C VAL A 128 24.29 -15.84 21.70
N LYS A 129 23.26 -15.00 21.89
CA LYS A 129 21.88 -15.47 22.00
C LYS A 129 21.38 -16.09 20.70
N PHE A 130 21.74 -15.49 19.56
CA PHE A 130 21.32 -16.00 18.26
C PHE A 130 21.96 -17.34 17.93
N ASN A 131 23.26 -17.52 18.23
CA ASN A 131 23.92 -18.81 18.09
C ASN A 131 23.30 -19.88 19.00
N ALA A 132 22.97 -19.54 20.25
CA ALA A 132 22.30 -20.46 21.15
C ALA A 132 20.92 -20.87 20.62
N LEU A 133 20.16 -19.92 20.05
CA LEU A 133 18.89 -20.16 19.41
C LEU A 133 19.03 -21.15 18.22
N LEU A 134 20.00 -20.91 17.33
CA LEU A 134 20.24 -21.79 16.18
C LEU A 134 20.71 -23.19 16.60
N HIS A 135 21.41 -23.27 17.73
CA HIS A 135 21.80 -24.56 18.32
C HIS A 135 20.58 -25.30 18.88
N GLU A 136 19.71 -24.61 19.60
CA GLU A 136 18.47 -25.18 20.14
C GLU A 136 17.57 -25.76 19.03
N TYR A 137 17.51 -25.10 17.90
CA TYR A 137 16.79 -25.57 16.71
C TYR A 137 17.54 -26.63 15.89
N GLY A 138 18.74 -27.08 16.34
CA GLY A 138 19.51 -28.12 15.68
C GLY A 138 20.10 -27.71 14.33
N ILE A 139 20.32 -26.41 14.09
CA ILE A 139 20.90 -25.90 12.84
C ILE A 139 22.43 -25.95 12.91
N GLN A 140 23.03 -25.58 14.05
CA GLN A 140 24.47 -25.51 14.23
C GLN A 140 24.91 -25.98 15.63
N PHE A 141 26.17 -26.31 15.79
CA PHE A 141 26.77 -26.71 17.06
C PHE A 141 28.16 -26.07 17.24
N ALA A 142 28.61 -25.98 18.48
CA ALA A 142 29.92 -25.40 18.79
C ALA A 142 30.98 -26.51 18.86
N VAL A 143 32.09 -26.33 18.15
CA VAL A 143 33.27 -27.24 18.19
C VAL A 143 34.54 -26.42 18.05
N GLY A 144 35.54 -26.72 18.91
CA GLY A 144 36.85 -26.07 18.84
C GLY A 144 36.84 -24.53 18.95
N GLY A 145 35.81 -23.95 19.56
CA GLY A 145 35.63 -22.49 19.67
C GLY A 145 35.04 -21.80 18.42
N THR A 146 34.60 -22.60 17.44
CA THR A 146 33.89 -22.17 16.24
C THR A 146 32.48 -22.78 16.21
N TRP A 147 31.64 -22.25 15.33
CA TRP A 147 30.32 -22.82 15.05
C TRP A 147 30.37 -23.58 13.72
N GLU A 148 29.73 -24.74 13.66
CA GLU A 148 29.60 -25.55 12.46
C GLU A 148 28.14 -25.99 12.28
N LEU A 149 27.71 -26.19 11.03
CA LEU A 149 26.37 -26.71 10.75
C LEU A 149 26.28 -28.20 11.03
N TYR A 150 25.10 -28.64 11.48
CA TYR A 150 24.83 -30.09 11.49
C TYR A 150 24.85 -30.68 10.07
N GLN A 151 25.13 -31.97 9.95
CA GLN A 151 25.32 -32.68 8.66
C GLN A 151 24.18 -32.44 7.68
N GLU A 152 22.96 -32.31 8.19
CA GLU A 152 21.75 -32.05 7.40
C GLU A 152 21.85 -30.74 6.57
N TYR A 153 22.59 -29.75 7.07
CA TYR A 153 22.71 -28.41 6.45
C TYR A 153 24.10 -28.14 5.88
N ALA A 154 25.08 -29.00 6.14
CA ALA A 154 26.50 -28.75 5.85
C ALA A 154 26.76 -28.62 4.32
N ASP A 155 26.10 -29.45 3.53
CA ASP A 155 26.32 -29.53 2.07
C ASP A 155 25.41 -28.58 1.25
N CYS A 156 24.60 -27.74 1.92
CA CYS A 156 23.65 -26.83 1.28
C CYS A 156 24.25 -25.49 0.83
N GLY A 157 25.55 -25.24 1.11
CA GLY A 157 26.21 -23.98 0.78
C GLY A 157 25.72 -22.78 1.59
N TYR A 158 25.13 -23.01 2.77
CA TYR A 158 24.61 -21.97 3.65
C TYR A 158 25.67 -21.17 4.38
N THR A 159 26.88 -21.73 4.54
CA THR A 159 27.96 -21.10 5.24
C THR A 159 29.27 -21.14 4.46
N HIS A 160 30.14 -20.20 4.77
CA HIS A 160 31.50 -20.11 4.26
C HIS A 160 32.45 -19.79 5.41
N ASN A 161 33.59 -20.50 5.47
CA ASN A 161 34.57 -20.28 6.51
C ASN A 161 35.61 -19.24 6.07
N ASN A 162 35.65 -18.09 6.74
CA ASN A 162 36.67 -17.07 6.55
C ASN A 162 37.82 -17.26 7.51
N VAL A 163 39.04 -17.36 6.99
CA VAL A 163 40.27 -17.47 7.78
C VAL A 163 40.89 -16.08 7.97
N HIS A 164 40.93 -15.58 9.18
CA HIS A 164 41.62 -14.35 9.52
C HIS A 164 43.01 -14.64 10.07
N TYR A 165 44.03 -14.14 9.38
CA TYR A 165 45.42 -14.20 9.84
C TYR A 165 45.66 -13.15 10.95
N THR A 166 45.90 -13.58 12.18
CA THR A 166 46.26 -12.66 13.26
C THR A 166 47.75 -12.39 13.24
N ARG A 167 48.19 -11.19 13.67
CA ARG A 167 49.59 -10.81 13.80
C ARG A 167 50.38 -11.73 14.75
N THR A 168 49.69 -12.48 15.59
CA THR A 168 50.27 -13.42 16.57
C THR A 168 50.45 -14.86 16.02
N GLY A 169 50.22 -15.07 14.72
CA GLY A 169 50.44 -16.37 14.06
C GLY A 169 49.33 -17.42 14.30
N HIS A 170 48.26 -17.06 14.99
CA HIS A 170 47.11 -17.94 15.18
C HIS A 170 46.03 -17.62 14.15
N ASN A 171 45.71 -18.58 13.31
CA ASN A 171 44.59 -18.45 12.38
C ASN A 171 43.29 -18.63 13.13
N LYS A 172 42.40 -17.62 13.08
CA LYS A 172 41.01 -17.77 13.55
C LYS A 172 40.10 -18.02 12.36
N VAL A 173 39.40 -19.12 12.39
CA VAL A 173 38.35 -19.44 11.43
C VAL A 173 37.04 -18.88 11.98
N HIS A 174 36.34 -18.10 11.17
CA HIS A 174 35.00 -17.60 11.49
C HIS A 174 34.03 -18.07 10.43
N MET A 175 32.98 -18.75 10.86
CA MET A 175 31.87 -19.11 10.01
C MET A 175 31.06 -17.85 9.64
N CYS A 176 30.87 -17.65 8.37
CA CYS A 176 30.01 -16.60 7.80
C CYS A 176 28.84 -17.25 7.04
N TRP A 177 27.71 -16.61 7.08
CA TRP A 177 26.51 -17.07 6.39
C TRP A 177 26.46 -16.49 4.98
N THR A 178 26.26 -17.35 3.98
CA THR A 178 26.01 -16.91 2.60
C THR A 178 24.62 -16.28 2.49
N GLN A 179 24.32 -15.67 1.35
CA GLN A 179 22.95 -15.15 1.11
C GLN A 179 21.92 -16.28 1.07
N ALA A 180 22.27 -17.44 0.51
CA ALA A 180 21.43 -18.65 0.57
C ALA A 180 21.17 -19.08 2.02
N GLY A 181 22.21 -19.04 2.87
CA GLY A 181 22.09 -19.34 4.29
C GLY A 181 21.23 -18.31 5.05
N ARG A 182 21.32 -17.02 4.70
CA ARG A 182 20.43 -15.98 5.30
C ARG A 182 18.98 -16.18 4.92
N LEU A 183 18.70 -16.51 3.65
CA LEU A 183 17.35 -16.81 3.19
C LEU A 183 16.80 -18.08 3.88
N PHE A 184 17.62 -19.12 4.01
CA PHE A 184 17.26 -20.30 4.77
C PHE A 184 16.90 -19.97 6.22
N LEU A 185 17.75 -19.22 6.93
CA LEU A 185 17.47 -18.79 8.30
C LEU A 185 16.18 -17.96 8.39
N TYR A 186 15.96 -17.08 7.44
CA TYR A 186 14.74 -16.28 7.41
C TYR A 186 13.48 -17.14 7.28
N GLU A 187 13.46 -18.07 6.31
CA GLU A 187 12.32 -18.96 6.11
C GLU A 187 12.11 -19.92 7.29
N PHE A 188 13.19 -20.42 7.87
CA PHE A 188 13.15 -21.31 9.02
C PHE A 188 12.60 -20.57 10.26
N LEU A 189 13.21 -19.47 10.65
CA LEU A 189 12.82 -18.70 11.83
C LEU A 189 11.40 -18.13 11.71
N LYS A 190 10.99 -17.80 10.51
CA LYS A 190 9.63 -17.35 10.24
C LYS A 190 8.58 -18.43 10.51
N LYS A 191 8.86 -19.69 10.18
CA LYS A 191 7.99 -20.84 10.53
C LYS A 191 7.87 -21.00 12.04
N GLU A 192 8.95 -20.70 12.79
CA GLU A 192 8.97 -20.71 14.25
C GLU A 192 8.40 -19.43 14.87
N GLY A 193 7.85 -18.52 14.07
CA GLY A 193 7.24 -17.27 14.53
C GLY A 193 8.23 -16.16 14.88
N ILE A 194 9.52 -16.34 14.59
CA ILE A 194 10.59 -15.36 14.85
C ILE A 194 10.82 -14.53 13.59
N LEU A 195 10.45 -13.26 13.63
CA LEU A 195 10.55 -12.34 12.50
C LEU A 195 11.67 -11.31 12.71
N PRO A 196 12.33 -10.84 11.63
CA PRO A 196 13.27 -9.72 11.72
C PRO A 196 12.56 -8.43 12.13
N LYS A 197 13.29 -7.51 12.77
CA LYS A 197 12.75 -6.24 13.29
C LYS A 197 12.02 -5.42 12.23
N ILE A 198 12.50 -5.43 11.00
CA ILE A 198 11.89 -4.71 9.88
C ILE A 198 10.44 -5.20 9.60
N GLU A 199 10.14 -6.47 9.87
CA GLU A 199 8.80 -7.03 9.75
C GLU A 199 7.95 -6.86 11.03
N GLN A 200 8.60 -6.75 12.20
CA GLN A 200 7.92 -6.53 13.48
C GLN A 200 7.31 -5.13 13.53
N SER A 201 8.03 -4.12 13.06
CA SER A 201 7.55 -2.73 13.00
C SER A 201 6.31 -2.54 12.13
N GLY A 202 6.10 -3.42 11.15
CA GLY A 202 4.90 -3.41 10.30
C GLY A 202 3.65 -3.97 10.98
N LYS A 203 3.79 -4.74 12.07
CA LYS A 203 2.66 -5.28 12.84
C LYS A 203 2.14 -4.30 13.88
N GLU A 204 3.02 -3.53 14.54
CA GLU A 204 2.63 -2.51 15.53
C GLU A 204 1.91 -1.29 14.89
N ALA A 205 2.08 -1.07 13.59
CA ALA A 205 1.38 0.00 12.86
C ALA A 205 0.00 -0.43 12.31
N ALA A 206 -0.40 -1.68 12.52
CA ALA A 206 -1.65 -2.27 12.00
C ALA A 206 -2.67 -2.62 13.10
N GLU A 207 -2.31 -2.45 14.38
CA GLU A 207 -3.21 -2.44 15.54
C GLU A 207 -3.58 -0.99 15.93
#